data_652d6391054069d60f69eedbd186c962
#
_entry.id   652d6391054069d60f69eedbd186c962
#
_cell.length_a   1.000
_cell.length_b   1.000
_cell.length_c   1.000
_cell.angle_alpha   90.00
_cell.angle_beta   90.00
_cell.angle_gamma   90.00
#
_symmetry.space_group_name_H-M   'P 1'
#
loop_
_entity.id
_entity.type
_entity.pdbx_description
1 polymer ?
#
loop_
_entity_poly.entity_id
_entity_poly.type
_entity_poly.pdbx_seq_one_letter_code
_entity_poly.pdbx_strand_id
1 'polypeptide(L)'
;MIYITGDCHGDYARFNTKNFPEQNSMTKDDFVIVCGDFGFWTPSKEQEHQLQWLSQRPFTTLFIDGNHECFDELYNLPIEEFCGGKVHYVKDSIIHLMRGQIFNLDGLKIFTFGGAKTHDMPVGILDIEDPHFKQKKKKLDKEGAKYRINHVSWWKDEMPSQYEYRYGVENLEKHDWRVDYVITHCCPSSIQRMIAEDEYKTDELTDYLDEIKTILSYKNWIFGHYHDNKMITDKDILIYEQIIRIK
;
A
#
# COMPACT_ATOMS: atom_id res chain seq x y z
N MET A 1 -16.42 9.75 8.79
CA MET A 1 -16.19 9.89 7.31
C MET A 1 -14.98 9.04 6.90
N ILE A 2 -14.97 8.50 5.67
CA ILE A 2 -13.84 7.71 5.17
C ILE A 2 -13.48 8.21 3.77
N TYR A 3 -12.21 8.58 3.60
CA TYR A 3 -11.60 8.99 2.34
C TYR A 3 -10.51 8.00 1.93
N ILE A 4 -10.24 7.91 0.63
CA ILE A 4 -9.19 7.04 0.06
C ILE A 4 -8.36 7.87 -0.91
N THR A 5 -7.05 7.62 -0.93
CA THR A 5 -6.09 8.18 -1.90
C THR A 5 -5.05 7.12 -2.28
N GLY A 6 -4.34 7.33 -3.37
CA GLY A 6 -3.24 6.45 -3.80
C GLY A 6 -1.89 6.83 -3.19
N ASP A 7 -0.85 6.38 -3.86
CA ASP A 7 0.55 6.45 -3.50
C ASP A 7 1.00 7.85 -3.03
N CYS A 8 1.67 7.91 -1.90
CA CYS A 8 2.20 9.17 -1.35
C CYS A 8 3.71 9.31 -1.52
N HIS A 9 4.47 8.22 -1.50
CA HIS A 9 5.93 8.22 -1.58
C HIS A 9 6.60 9.21 -0.61
N GLY A 10 6.03 9.37 0.60
CA GLY A 10 6.52 10.31 1.61
C GLY A 10 6.17 11.78 1.34
N ASP A 11 5.52 12.11 0.23
CA ASP A 11 4.96 13.45 -0.01
C ASP A 11 3.50 13.52 0.43
N TYR A 12 3.29 14.14 1.58
CA TYR A 12 1.96 14.30 2.18
C TYR A 12 1.33 15.67 1.90
N ALA A 13 1.85 16.45 0.94
CA ALA A 13 1.36 17.79 0.61
C ALA A 13 -0.12 17.82 0.17
N ARG A 14 -0.63 16.68 -0.37
CA ARG A 14 -2.04 16.53 -0.68
C ARG A 14 -2.97 16.70 0.53
N PHE A 15 -2.46 16.43 1.75
CA PHE A 15 -3.22 16.55 3.01
C PHE A 15 -3.13 17.93 3.66
N ASN A 16 -2.57 18.94 2.99
CA ASN A 16 -2.71 20.32 3.48
C ASN A 16 -4.15 20.82 3.27
N THR A 17 -4.59 21.79 4.08
CA THR A 17 -5.97 22.28 4.07
C THR A 17 -6.38 22.97 2.77
N LYS A 18 -5.42 23.41 1.95
CA LYS A 18 -5.69 24.00 0.64
C LYS A 18 -6.07 22.91 -0.38
N ASN A 19 -5.41 21.75 -0.33
CA ASN A 19 -5.62 20.65 -1.27
C ASN A 19 -6.74 19.70 -0.82
N PHE A 20 -6.96 19.61 0.50
CA PHE A 20 -8.00 18.78 1.12
C PHE A 20 -8.77 19.60 2.17
N PRO A 21 -9.61 20.54 1.75
CA PRO A 21 -10.38 21.42 2.65
C PRO A 21 -11.43 20.69 3.47
N GLU A 22 -11.92 19.51 3.03
CA GLU A 22 -12.90 18.68 3.73
C GLU A 22 -12.42 18.29 5.13
N GLN A 23 -11.11 18.20 5.33
CA GLN A 23 -10.53 17.90 6.64
C GLN A 23 -10.89 18.89 7.75
N ASN A 24 -11.33 20.11 7.41
CA ASN A 24 -11.75 21.10 8.41
C ASN A 24 -12.98 20.64 9.23
N SER A 25 -13.75 19.69 8.73
CA SER A 25 -14.90 19.09 9.42
C SER A 25 -14.62 17.69 9.97
N MET A 26 -13.38 17.21 9.85
CA MET A 26 -12.97 15.86 10.30
C MET A 26 -12.45 15.89 11.74
N THR A 27 -12.48 14.73 12.36
CA THR A 27 -11.92 14.44 13.68
C THR A 27 -11.03 13.21 13.60
N LYS A 28 -10.36 12.82 14.69
CA LYS A 28 -9.57 11.58 14.73
C LYS A 28 -10.37 10.29 14.54
N ASP A 29 -11.70 10.37 14.63
CA ASP A 29 -12.59 9.25 14.32
C ASP A 29 -12.90 9.14 12.81
N ASP A 30 -12.41 10.06 12.01
CA ASP A 30 -12.53 10.04 10.56
C ASP A 30 -11.21 9.56 9.93
N PHE A 31 -11.29 8.85 8.81
CA PHE A 31 -10.17 8.12 8.24
C PHE A 31 -9.80 8.61 6.85
N VAL A 32 -8.50 8.66 6.57
CA VAL A 32 -7.96 8.74 5.21
C VAL A 32 -7.08 7.51 4.98
N ILE A 33 -7.43 6.69 3.98
CA ILE A 33 -6.74 5.43 3.67
C ILE A 33 -5.84 5.65 2.46
N VAL A 34 -4.56 5.32 2.57
CA VAL A 34 -3.57 5.35 1.48
C VAL A 34 -3.41 3.94 0.90
N CYS A 35 -3.59 3.80 -0.41
CA CYS A 35 -3.55 2.53 -1.14
C CYS A 35 -2.11 2.05 -1.45
N GLY A 36 -1.24 2.02 -0.46
CA GLY A 36 0.17 1.60 -0.59
C GLY A 36 1.12 2.71 -1.01
N ASP A 37 2.39 2.38 -1.04
CA ASP A 37 3.49 3.33 -1.28
C ASP A 37 3.31 4.61 -0.45
N PHE A 38 3.01 4.38 0.83
CA PHE A 38 2.87 5.47 1.80
C PHE A 38 4.18 6.25 1.92
N GLY A 39 5.31 5.53 1.80
CA GLY A 39 6.65 6.10 1.90
C GLY A 39 7.16 6.08 3.33
N PHE A 40 6.94 4.98 4.02
CA PHE A 40 7.58 4.71 5.31
C PHE A 40 9.02 4.25 5.07
N TRP A 41 9.93 5.22 4.98
CA TRP A 41 11.32 5.01 4.65
C TRP A 41 12.18 4.63 5.86
N THR A 42 13.48 4.44 5.62
CA THR A 42 14.48 4.33 6.69
C THR A 42 14.44 5.57 7.58
N PRO A 43 14.48 5.42 8.92
CA PRO A 43 14.34 6.52 9.84
C PRO A 43 15.31 7.68 9.58
N SER A 44 14.75 8.88 9.46
CA SER A 44 15.50 10.12 9.28
C SER A 44 14.78 11.26 10.00
N LYS A 45 15.50 12.36 10.26
CA LYS A 45 14.89 13.55 10.87
C LYS A 45 13.81 14.16 9.98
N GLU A 46 13.98 14.05 8.68
CA GLU A 46 13.02 14.56 7.69
C GLU A 46 11.73 13.74 7.74
N GLN A 47 11.84 12.42 7.69
CA GLN A 47 10.69 11.53 7.81
C GLN A 47 9.97 11.71 9.16
N GLU A 48 10.70 11.80 10.26
CA GLU A 48 10.10 12.04 11.58
C GLU A 48 9.31 13.36 11.59
N HIS A 49 9.83 14.39 10.96
CA HIS A 49 9.14 15.69 10.82
C HIS A 49 7.86 15.57 9.97
N GLN A 50 7.92 14.84 8.86
CA GLN A 50 6.77 14.62 7.98
C GLN A 50 5.68 13.78 8.68
N LEU A 51 6.05 12.71 9.36
CA LEU A 51 5.13 11.88 10.13
C LEU A 51 4.51 12.68 11.30
N GLN A 52 5.30 13.50 11.98
CA GLN A 52 4.80 14.38 13.04
C GLN A 52 3.81 15.40 12.49
N TRP A 53 4.10 16.01 11.34
CA TRP A 53 3.17 16.92 10.68
C TRP A 53 1.87 16.20 10.27
N LEU A 54 1.95 15.01 9.70
CA LEU A 54 0.79 14.23 9.29
C LEU A 54 -0.05 13.79 10.50
N SER A 55 0.58 13.38 11.60
CA SER A 55 -0.13 12.99 12.83
C SER A 55 -0.93 14.13 13.46
N GLN A 56 -0.59 15.39 13.16
CA GLN A 56 -1.32 16.56 13.62
C GLN A 56 -2.55 16.90 12.76
N ARG A 57 -2.77 16.19 11.65
CA ARG A 57 -4.00 16.39 10.85
C ARG A 57 -5.23 16.00 11.67
N PRO A 58 -6.41 16.57 11.41
CA PRO A 58 -7.61 16.30 12.22
C PRO A 58 -8.14 14.87 12.08
N PHE A 59 -7.72 14.11 11.07
CA PHE A 59 -8.12 12.73 10.81
C PHE A 59 -7.05 11.73 11.24
N THR A 60 -7.40 10.45 11.26
CA THR A 60 -6.48 9.32 11.36
C THR A 60 -6.09 8.84 9.97
N THR A 61 -4.79 8.75 9.70
CA THR A 61 -4.25 8.19 8.47
C THR A 61 -4.10 6.68 8.63
N LEU A 62 -4.74 5.93 7.76
CA LEU A 62 -4.56 4.50 7.60
C LEU A 62 -3.78 4.26 6.30
N PHE A 63 -2.93 3.26 6.23
CA PHE A 63 -2.28 2.89 4.99
C PHE A 63 -2.06 1.38 4.92
N ILE A 64 -2.07 0.84 3.73
CA ILE A 64 -1.52 -0.47 3.43
C ILE A 64 -0.10 -0.29 2.90
N ASP A 65 0.72 -1.31 2.97
CA ASP A 65 2.05 -1.28 2.38
C ASP A 65 1.99 -1.39 0.85
N GLY A 66 2.94 -0.74 0.18
CA GLY A 66 3.23 -0.93 -1.24
C GLY A 66 4.54 -1.70 -1.43
N ASN A 67 5.25 -1.44 -2.52
CA ASN A 67 6.61 -1.97 -2.72
C ASN A 67 7.70 -0.97 -2.29
N HIS A 68 7.33 0.27 -1.99
CA HIS A 68 8.23 1.33 -1.55
C HIS A 68 8.09 1.63 -0.05
N GLU A 69 8.28 0.61 0.81
CA GLU A 69 8.32 0.75 2.26
C GLU A 69 9.63 0.18 2.83
N CYS A 70 10.08 0.70 3.97
CA CYS A 70 11.16 0.07 4.74
C CYS A 70 10.56 -1.05 5.60
N PHE A 71 10.48 -2.25 5.05
CA PHE A 71 9.85 -3.39 5.74
C PHE A 71 10.60 -3.80 7.00
N ASP A 72 11.92 -3.60 7.08
CA ASP A 72 12.69 -3.87 8.29
C ASP A 72 12.18 -3.03 9.47
N GLU A 73 11.88 -1.75 9.25
CA GLU A 73 11.34 -0.87 10.29
C GLU A 73 9.86 -1.13 10.54
N LEU A 74 9.08 -1.36 9.48
CA LEU A 74 7.65 -1.57 9.58
C LEU A 74 7.31 -2.84 10.39
N TYR A 75 8.03 -3.93 10.14
CA TYR A 75 7.79 -5.22 10.81
C TYR A 75 8.46 -5.32 12.18
N ASN A 76 9.32 -4.38 12.56
CA ASN A 76 9.81 -4.24 13.93
C ASN A 76 8.79 -3.57 14.87
N LEU A 77 7.74 -2.95 14.33
CA LEU A 77 6.68 -2.36 15.16
C LEU A 77 5.82 -3.46 15.81
N PRO A 78 5.31 -3.22 17.03
CA PRO A 78 4.39 -4.15 17.68
C PRO A 78 3.13 -4.38 16.84
N ILE A 79 2.66 -5.63 16.82
CA ILE A 79 1.36 -5.96 16.24
C ILE A 79 0.30 -5.66 17.29
N GLU A 80 -0.67 -4.83 16.91
CA GLU A 80 -1.81 -4.45 17.74
C GLU A 80 -3.13 -4.74 17.03
N GLU A 81 -4.25 -4.55 17.71
CA GLU A 81 -5.59 -4.70 17.13
C GLU A 81 -6.28 -3.35 16.96
N PHE A 82 -6.88 -3.15 15.80
CA PHE A 82 -7.66 -1.97 15.48
C PHE A 82 -8.86 -2.34 14.61
N CYS A 83 -10.06 -1.95 15.01
CA CYS A 83 -11.30 -2.14 14.23
C CYS A 83 -11.51 -3.56 13.67
N GLY A 84 -11.07 -4.59 14.41
CA GLY A 84 -11.25 -6.00 14.07
C GLY A 84 -10.11 -6.63 13.24
N GLY A 85 -9.08 -5.88 12.91
CA GLY A 85 -7.89 -6.37 12.20
C GLY A 85 -6.59 -6.05 12.92
N LYS A 86 -5.49 -6.67 12.49
CA LYS A 86 -4.13 -6.45 12.98
C LYS A 86 -3.48 -5.27 12.28
N VAL A 87 -2.72 -4.49 13.05
CA VAL A 87 -2.10 -3.25 12.60
C VAL A 87 -0.72 -3.05 13.21
N HIS A 88 0.04 -2.10 12.64
CA HIS A 88 1.19 -1.48 13.29
C HIS A 88 0.91 0.02 13.48
N TYR A 89 1.13 0.55 14.68
CA TYR A 89 1.07 1.99 14.92
C TYR A 89 2.44 2.64 14.63
N VAL A 90 2.51 3.40 13.55
CA VAL A 90 3.68 4.23 13.22
C VAL A 90 3.70 5.48 14.11
N LYS A 91 2.52 6.05 14.37
CA LYS A 91 2.20 7.11 15.34
C LYS A 91 0.78 6.86 15.84
N ASP A 92 0.34 7.56 16.89
CA ASP A 92 -1.02 7.40 17.47
C ASP A 92 -2.15 7.49 16.42
N SER A 93 -1.95 8.28 15.37
CA SER A 93 -2.93 8.49 14.31
C SER A 93 -2.38 8.22 12.91
N ILE A 94 -1.33 7.40 12.79
CA ILE A 94 -0.80 6.87 11.53
C ILE A 94 -0.64 5.38 11.70
N ILE A 95 -1.49 4.61 11.05
CA ILE A 95 -1.69 3.18 11.31
C ILE A 95 -1.50 2.38 10.02
N HIS A 96 -0.59 1.43 10.04
CA HIS A 96 -0.42 0.46 8.97
C HIS A 96 -1.42 -0.68 9.13
N LEU A 97 -2.26 -0.89 8.13
CA LEU A 97 -3.23 -1.98 8.03
C LEU A 97 -2.53 -3.22 7.45
N MET A 98 -2.35 -4.25 8.24
CA MET A 98 -1.65 -5.46 7.80
C MET A 98 -2.41 -6.19 6.70
N ARG A 99 -1.69 -6.99 5.93
CA ARG A 99 -2.23 -7.76 4.80
C ARG A 99 -3.24 -8.81 5.23
N GLY A 100 -4.26 -9.02 4.40
CA GLY A 100 -5.27 -10.08 4.59
C GLY A 100 -6.24 -9.82 5.73
N GLN A 101 -6.33 -8.60 6.24
CA GLN A 101 -7.26 -8.23 7.32
C GLN A 101 -8.59 -7.74 6.76
N ILE A 102 -9.64 -7.81 7.61
CA ILE A 102 -10.92 -7.15 7.36
C ILE A 102 -11.20 -6.21 8.52
N PHE A 103 -11.23 -4.92 8.21
CA PHE A 103 -11.50 -3.86 9.17
C PHE A 103 -12.96 -3.42 9.12
N ASN A 104 -13.58 -3.20 10.29
CA ASN A 104 -14.90 -2.58 10.39
C ASN A 104 -14.73 -1.08 10.71
N LEU A 105 -14.67 -0.27 9.67
CA LEU A 105 -14.52 1.17 9.78
C LEU A 105 -15.88 1.84 9.61
N ASP A 106 -16.40 2.41 10.69
CA ASP A 106 -17.70 3.11 10.68
C ASP A 106 -18.83 2.25 10.05
N GLY A 107 -18.85 0.93 10.35
CA GLY A 107 -19.83 -0.04 9.87
C GLY A 107 -19.59 -0.56 8.44
N LEU A 108 -18.52 -0.14 7.77
CA LEU A 108 -18.09 -0.71 6.48
C LEU A 108 -17.04 -1.80 6.71
N LYS A 109 -17.21 -2.95 6.09
CA LYS A 109 -16.23 -4.03 6.04
C LYS A 109 -15.25 -3.75 4.90
N ILE A 110 -13.98 -3.55 5.22
CA ILE A 110 -12.93 -3.23 4.26
C ILE A 110 -11.86 -4.32 4.32
N PHE A 111 -11.70 -5.08 3.24
CA PHE A 111 -10.59 -6.02 3.11
C PHE A 111 -9.36 -5.29 2.58
N THR A 112 -8.21 -5.51 3.20
CA THR A 112 -6.94 -4.88 2.84
C THR A 112 -5.89 -5.91 2.48
N PHE A 113 -5.13 -5.64 1.40
CA PHE A 113 -4.01 -6.48 1.01
C PHE A 113 -2.93 -5.65 0.32
N GLY A 114 -1.83 -5.39 1.03
CA GLY A 114 -0.69 -4.62 0.53
C GLY A 114 0.27 -5.42 -0.35
N GLY A 115 1.34 -4.76 -0.75
CA GLY A 115 2.42 -5.29 -1.57
C GLY A 115 2.25 -5.10 -3.06
N ALA A 116 3.36 -5.08 -3.75
CA ALA A 116 3.48 -5.19 -5.21
C ALA A 116 4.92 -5.58 -5.57
N LYS A 117 5.09 -6.16 -6.73
CA LYS A 117 6.42 -6.47 -7.26
C LYS A 117 7.05 -5.24 -7.89
N THR A 118 8.27 -4.91 -7.48
CA THR A 118 9.05 -3.84 -8.12
C THR A 118 9.45 -4.22 -9.55
N HIS A 119 9.10 -3.37 -10.53
CA HIS A 119 9.34 -3.63 -11.96
C HIS A 119 10.49 -2.79 -12.55
N ASP A 120 10.93 -1.73 -11.89
CA ASP A 120 11.88 -0.73 -12.42
C ASP A 120 13.37 -1.07 -12.18
N MET A 121 13.71 -2.37 -12.05
CA MET A 121 15.08 -2.84 -11.77
C MET A 121 15.60 -3.83 -12.83
N PRO A 122 15.84 -3.40 -14.05
CA PRO A 122 16.25 -4.30 -15.15
C PRO A 122 17.57 -5.02 -14.90
N VAL A 123 18.45 -4.49 -14.05
CA VAL A 123 19.74 -5.12 -13.70
C VAL A 123 19.63 -6.01 -12.46
N GLY A 124 18.54 -5.87 -11.68
CA GLY A 124 18.29 -6.66 -10.49
C GLY A 124 18.70 -5.97 -9.19
N ILE A 125 18.96 -6.79 -8.17
CA ILE A 125 19.20 -6.36 -6.79
C ILE A 125 20.66 -6.59 -6.44
N LEU A 126 21.29 -5.57 -5.85
CA LEU A 126 22.62 -5.67 -5.24
C LEU A 126 22.48 -5.99 -3.76
N ASP A 127 23.41 -6.77 -3.23
CA ASP A 127 23.53 -7.03 -1.81
C ASP A 127 24.78 -6.35 -1.24
N ILE A 128 24.63 -5.62 -0.13
CA ILE A 128 25.74 -4.94 0.55
C ILE A 128 26.77 -5.92 1.09
N GLU A 129 26.33 -7.14 1.45
CA GLU A 129 27.22 -8.20 1.95
C GLU A 129 28.01 -8.90 0.84
N ASP A 130 27.69 -8.67 -0.44
CA ASP A 130 28.47 -9.21 -1.55
C ASP A 130 29.89 -8.62 -1.51
N PRO A 131 30.96 -9.44 -1.43
CA PRO A 131 32.36 -8.96 -1.46
C PRO A 131 32.68 -8.04 -2.64
N HIS A 132 31.92 -8.16 -3.74
CA HIS A 132 32.08 -7.35 -4.94
C HIS A 132 31.07 -6.18 -5.04
N PHE A 133 30.28 -5.92 -4.01
CA PHE A 133 29.24 -4.88 -4.00
C PHE A 133 29.73 -3.53 -4.52
N LYS A 134 30.82 -3.00 -3.94
CA LYS A 134 31.37 -1.68 -4.32
C LYS A 134 31.78 -1.62 -5.80
N GLN A 135 32.33 -2.72 -6.31
CA GLN A 135 32.79 -2.82 -7.71
C GLN A 135 31.55 -2.88 -8.65
N LYS A 136 30.58 -3.73 -8.34
CA LYS A 136 29.33 -3.86 -9.10
C LYS A 136 28.58 -2.54 -9.12
N LYS A 137 28.38 -1.92 -7.94
CA LYS A 137 27.70 -0.62 -7.79
C LYS A 137 28.38 0.45 -8.66
N LYS A 138 29.71 0.62 -8.54
CA LYS A 138 30.46 1.60 -9.32
C LYS A 138 30.34 1.38 -10.84
N LYS A 139 30.28 0.12 -11.29
CA LYS A 139 30.10 -0.22 -12.70
C LYS A 139 28.70 0.23 -13.17
N LEU A 140 27.65 -0.13 -12.43
CA LEU A 140 26.26 0.19 -12.77
C LEU A 140 26.00 1.70 -12.73
N ASP A 141 26.54 2.40 -11.72
CA ASP A 141 26.48 3.87 -11.64
C ASP A 141 27.09 4.53 -12.88
N LYS A 142 28.24 4.01 -13.35
CA LYS A 142 28.92 4.51 -14.57
C LYS A 142 28.11 4.25 -15.85
N GLU A 143 27.38 3.14 -15.88
CA GLU A 143 26.52 2.75 -17.01
C GLU A 143 25.15 3.43 -16.96
N GLY A 144 24.82 4.17 -15.88
CA GLY A 144 23.50 4.77 -15.66
C GLY A 144 22.39 3.71 -15.52
N ALA A 145 22.76 2.51 -15.09
CA ALA A 145 21.85 1.38 -15.01
C ALA A 145 20.96 1.47 -13.76
N LYS A 146 19.67 1.11 -13.89
CA LYS A 146 18.74 1.04 -12.77
C LYS A 146 18.88 -0.28 -12.03
N TYR A 147 19.11 -0.21 -10.73
CA TYR A 147 19.20 -1.34 -9.81
C TYR A 147 18.62 -0.95 -8.45
N ARG A 148 18.33 -1.95 -7.62
CA ARG A 148 17.95 -1.77 -6.22
C ARG A 148 19.01 -2.37 -5.30
N ILE A 149 18.99 -2.01 -4.02
CA ILE A 149 19.90 -2.53 -3.00
C ILE A 149 19.08 -3.20 -1.92
N ASN A 150 19.41 -4.47 -1.65
CA ASN A 150 18.74 -5.28 -0.63
C ASN A 150 18.82 -4.59 0.75
N HIS A 151 17.70 -4.56 1.48
CA HIS A 151 17.51 -3.88 2.77
C HIS A 151 17.88 -2.38 2.80
N VAL A 152 17.85 -1.70 1.62
CA VAL A 152 18.08 -0.25 1.51
C VAL A 152 17.04 0.41 0.61
N SER A 153 16.77 -0.17 -0.55
CA SER A 153 15.80 0.34 -1.53
C SER A 153 14.96 -0.77 -2.16
N TRP A 154 15.08 -1.96 -1.63
CA TRP A 154 14.30 -3.14 -1.98
C TRP A 154 14.30 -4.14 -0.82
N TRP A 155 13.16 -4.76 -0.59
CA TRP A 155 12.96 -5.82 0.40
C TRP A 155 12.18 -6.96 -0.25
N LYS A 156 12.55 -8.20 0.08
CA LYS A 156 11.80 -9.37 -0.37
C LYS A 156 10.33 -9.33 0.09
N ASP A 157 10.10 -8.65 1.20
CA ASP A 157 8.81 -8.51 1.87
C ASP A 157 7.86 -7.56 1.12
N GLU A 158 8.30 -6.91 0.03
CA GLU A 158 7.38 -6.23 -0.90
C GLU A 158 6.34 -7.20 -1.46
N MET A 159 6.71 -8.49 -1.59
CA MET A 159 5.80 -9.57 -1.96
C MET A 159 5.29 -10.30 -0.72
N PRO A 160 3.99 -10.63 -0.69
CA PRO A 160 3.41 -11.33 0.45
C PRO A 160 3.99 -12.74 0.63
N SER A 161 4.04 -13.17 1.88
CA SER A 161 4.38 -14.54 2.23
C SER A 161 3.20 -15.50 2.00
N GLN A 162 3.49 -16.79 1.87
CA GLN A 162 2.48 -17.84 1.76
C GLN A 162 1.52 -17.88 2.97
N TYR A 163 1.98 -17.42 4.12
CA TYR A 163 1.12 -17.27 5.31
C TYR A 163 0.10 -16.16 5.11
N GLU A 164 0.50 -15.00 4.61
CA GLU A 164 -0.39 -13.85 4.40
C GLU A 164 -1.46 -14.14 3.34
N TYR A 165 -1.10 -14.84 2.26
CA TYR A 165 -2.06 -15.31 1.26
C TYR A 165 -3.14 -16.20 1.89
N ARG A 166 -2.75 -17.24 2.63
CA ARG A 166 -3.69 -18.13 3.30
C ARG A 166 -4.54 -17.40 4.34
N TYR A 167 -3.91 -16.53 5.12
CA TYR A 167 -4.60 -15.76 6.15
C TYR A 167 -5.68 -14.84 5.56
N GLY A 168 -5.40 -14.21 4.42
CA GLY A 168 -6.38 -13.42 3.69
C GLY A 168 -7.60 -14.24 3.25
N VAL A 169 -7.37 -15.42 2.68
CA VAL A 169 -8.45 -16.36 2.31
C VAL A 169 -9.28 -16.77 3.53
N GLU A 170 -8.62 -17.21 4.62
CA GLU A 170 -9.30 -17.61 5.86
C GLU A 170 -10.18 -16.49 6.44
N ASN A 171 -9.73 -15.23 6.36
CA ASN A 171 -10.52 -14.11 6.83
C ASN A 171 -11.71 -13.81 5.91
N LEU A 172 -11.55 -13.91 4.59
CA LEU A 172 -12.65 -13.78 3.64
C LEU A 172 -13.69 -14.88 3.83
N GLU A 173 -13.28 -16.13 4.06
CA GLU A 173 -14.17 -17.25 4.39
C GLU A 173 -14.98 -17.00 5.65
N LYS A 174 -14.35 -16.52 6.74
CA LYS A 174 -15.04 -16.14 7.99
C LYS A 174 -16.09 -15.04 7.80
N HIS A 175 -16.01 -14.28 6.71
CA HIS A 175 -16.95 -13.22 6.37
C HIS A 175 -17.83 -13.58 5.17
N ASP A 176 -18.01 -14.87 4.88
CA ASP A 176 -18.86 -15.38 3.81
C ASP A 176 -18.53 -14.78 2.43
N TRP A 177 -17.26 -14.46 2.19
CA TRP A 177 -16.78 -13.80 0.97
C TRP A 177 -17.53 -12.50 0.62
N ARG A 178 -17.84 -11.68 1.65
CA ARG A 178 -18.58 -10.42 1.49
C ARG A 178 -17.92 -9.30 2.27
N VAL A 179 -17.53 -8.25 1.54
CA VAL A 179 -17.04 -6.99 2.10
C VAL A 179 -17.65 -5.81 1.34
N ASP A 180 -17.58 -4.61 1.91
CA ASP A 180 -18.06 -3.42 1.21
C ASP A 180 -17.00 -2.92 0.23
N TYR A 181 -15.74 -2.87 0.65
CA TYR A 181 -14.61 -2.38 -0.15
C TYR A 181 -13.42 -3.33 -0.06
N VAL A 182 -12.67 -3.37 -1.16
CA VAL A 182 -11.33 -3.99 -1.22
C VAL A 182 -10.32 -2.89 -1.47
N ILE A 183 -9.26 -2.85 -0.68
CA ILE A 183 -8.16 -1.90 -0.84
C ILE A 183 -6.87 -2.68 -0.98
N THR A 184 -6.23 -2.55 -2.15
CA THR A 184 -4.95 -3.19 -2.44
C THR A 184 -3.96 -2.18 -2.99
N HIS A 185 -2.67 -2.49 -3.01
CA HIS A 185 -1.70 -1.63 -3.69
C HIS A 185 -1.68 -1.93 -5.18
N CYS A 186 -1.34 -3.14 -5.60
CA CYS A 186 -1.53 -3.56 -6.99
C CYS A 186 -2.95 -4.11 -7.23
N CYS A 187 -3.28 -4.44 -8.47
CA CYS A 187 -4.61 -4.92 -8.85
C CYS A 187 -4.61 -6.39 -9.30
N PRO A 188 -5.79 -7.03 -9.41
CA PRO A 188 -5.95 -8.34 -10.03
C PRO A 188 -5.36 -8.43 -11.44
N SER A 189 -4.81 -9.59 -11.84
CA SER A 189 -4.21 -9.83 -13.16
C SER A 189 -5.13 -9.47 -14.32
N SER A 190 -6.44 -9.72 -14.20
CA SER A 190 -7.42 -9.35 -15.22
C SER A 190 -7.54 -7.84 -15.41
N ILE A 191 -7.47 -7.09 -14.31
CA ILE A 191 -7.51 -5.62 -14.32
C ILE A 191 -6.20 -5.03 -14.81
N GLN A 192 -5.06 -5.61 -14.40
CA GLN A 192 -3.74 -5.18 -14.87
C GLN A 192 -3.64 -5.22 -16.40
N ARG A 193 -4.12 -6.29 -17.03
CA ARG A 193 -4.18 -6.40 -18.49
C ARG A 193 -5.04 -5.31 -19.17
N MET A 194 -6.05 -4.77 -18.47
CA MET A 194 -6.87 -3.68 -18.98
C MET A 194 -6.19 -2.30 -18.86
N ILE A 195 -5.26 -2.15 -17.94
CA ILE A 195 -4.55 -0.88 -17.69
C ILE A 195 -3.41 -0.69 -18.67
N ALA A 196 -2.59 -1.71 -18.87
CA ALA A 196 -1.26 -1.55 -19.48
C ALA A 196 -0.93 -2.63 -20.51
N GLU A 197 -1.92 -3.27 -21.12
CA GLU A 197 -1.79 -4.32 -22.13
C GLU A 197 -0.66 -5.33 -21.82
N ASP A 198 0.58 -5.09 -22.21
CA ASP A 198 1.71 -5.99 -22.01
C ASP A 198 2.89 -5.36 -21.23
N GLU A 199 2.73 -4.14 -20.70
CA GLU A 199 3.83 -3.45 -19.97
C GLU A 199 4.16 -4.11 -18.63
N TYR A 200 3.14 -4.62 -17.92
CA TYR A 200 3.30 -5.30 -16.64
C TYR A 200 3.05 -6.79 -16.78
N LYS A 201 4.01 -7.59 -16.31
CA LYS A 201 3.82 -9.05 -16.21
C LYS A 201 3.05 -9.38 -14.95
N THR A 202 2.10 -10.29 -15.05
CA THR A 202 1.42 -10.86 -13.89
C THR A 202 2.41 -11.60 -13.01
N ASP A 203 2.11 -11.67 -11.74
CA ASP A 203 2.89 -12.36 -10.71
C ASP A 203 1.96 -13.05 -9.71
N GLU A 204 2.55 -13.74 -8.74
CA GLU A 204 1.80 -14.51 -7.75
C GLU A 204 0.76 -13.67 -6.99
N LEU A 205 1.08 -12.39 -6.67
CA LEU A 205 0.16 -11.52 -5.95
C LEU A 205 -1.02 -11.09 -6.84
N THR A 206 -0.73 -10.65 -8.06
CA THR A 206 -1.80 -10.21 -8.99
C THR A 206 -2.72 -11.36 -9.37
N ASP A 207 -2.18 -12.59 -9.50
CA ASP A 207 -2.96 -13.81 -9.76
C ASP A 207 -3.80 -14.21 -8.54
N TYR A 208 -3.25 -14.15 -7.33
CA TYR A 208 -4.00 -14.35 -6.07
C TYR A 208 -5.17 -13.37 -5.93
N LEU A 209 -4.95 -12.09 -6.23
CA LEU A 209 -6.00 -11.09 -6.20
C LEU A 209 -7.09 -11.37 -7.25
N ASP A 210 -6.70 -11.90 -8.39
CA ASP A 210 -7.64 -12.27 -9.46
C ASP A 210 -8.51 -13.47 -9.05
N GLU A 211 -7.93 -14.48 -8.39
CA GLU A 211 -8.68 -15.61 -7.82
C GLU A 211 -9.70 -15.14 -6.79
N ILE A 212 -9.30 -14.28 -5.84
CA ILE A 212 -10.21 -13.66 -4.87
C ILE A 212 -11.35 -12.92 -5.57
N LYS A 213 -11.04 -12.13 -6.60
CA LYS A 213 -12.02 -11.34 -7.33
C LYS A 213 -13.13 -12.18 -7.94
N THR A 214 -12.85 -13.42 -8.33
CA THR A 214 -13.86 -14.32 -8.93
C THR A 214 -14.94 -14.77 -7.95
N ILE A 215 -14.64 -14.76 -6.65
CA ILE A 215 -15.52 -15.30 -5.60
C ILE A 215 -16.12 -14.18 -4.75
N LEU A 216 -15.34 -13.11 -4.49
CA LEU A 216 -15.66 -12.08 -3.52
C LEU A 216 -16.79 -11.17 -3.99
N SER A 217 -17.77 -10.95 -3.10
CA SER A 217 -18.82 -9.93 -3.28
C SER A 217 -18.38 -8.62 -2.63
N TYR A 218 -18.25 -7.55 -3.42
CA TYR A 218 -17.82 -6.23 -2.97
C TYR A 218 -18.51 -5.12 -3.77
N LYS A 219 -18.50 -3.91 -3.23
CA LYS A 219 -19.00 -2.71 -3.90
C LYS A 219 -17.97 -2.11 -4.84
N ASN A 220 -16.79 -1.74 -4.30
CA ASN A 220 -15.68 -1.27 -5.12
C ASN A 220 -14.36 -1.90 -4.65
N TRP A 221 -13.44 -2.08 -5.61
CA TRP A 221 -12.05 -2.43 -5.45
C TRP A 221 -11.20 -1.21 -5.82
N ILE A 222 -10.42 -0.69 -4.87
CA ILE A 222 -9.65 0.53 -5.04
C ILE A 222 -8.17 0.21 -4.85
N PHE A 223 -7.33 0.65 -5.77
CA PHE A 223 -5.91 0.30 -5.78
C PHE A 223 -5.04 1.45 -6.32
N GLY A 224 -3.74 1.45 -5.98
CA GLY A 224 -2.71 2.42 -6.40
C GLY A 224 -1.74 1.86 -7.43
N HIS A 225 -0.43 2.03 -7.18
CA HIS A 225 0.71 1.47 -7.89
C HIS A 225 0.96 1.97 -9.32
N TYR A 226 -0.07 2.18 -10.12
CA TYR A 226 0.06 2.51 -11.56
C TYR A 226 0.02 4.02 -11.84
N HIS A 227 0.06 4.85 -10.80
CA HIS A 227 0.18 6.32 -10.82
C HIS A 227 -0.81 7.01 -11.78
N ASP A 228 -2.06 6.58 -11.79
CA ASP A 228 -3.13 7.20 -12.57
C ASP A 228 -4.44 7.28 -11.75
N ASN A 229 -5.36 8.11 -12.18
CA ASN A 229 -6.69 8.24 -11.60
C ASN A 229 -7.73 7.84 -12.64
N LYS A 230 -8.24 6.61 -12.56
CA LYS A 230 -9.12 6.06 -13.59
C LYS A 230 -10.11 5.04 -13.02
N MET A 231 -11.35 5.16 -13.43
CA MET A 231 -12.33 4.09 -13.26
C MET A 231 -12.11 3.08 -14.38
N ILE A 232 -11.59 1.88 -14.02
CA ILE A 232 -11.27 0.84 -15.01
C ILE A 232 -12.54 0.07 -15.39
N THR A 233 -13.35 -0.26 -14.41
CA THR A 233 -14.70 -0.83 -14.58
C THR A 233 -15.66 -0.10 -13.64
N ASP A 234 -16.94 -0.47 -13.64
CA ASP A 234 -17.94 0.10 -12.70
C ASP A 234 -17.59 -0.15 -11.23
N LYS A 235 -16.67 -1.06 -10.93
CA LYS A 235 -16.27 -1.45 -9.57
C LYS A 235 -14.80 -1.26 -9.26
N ASP A 236 -13.93 -1.26 -10.26
CA ASP A 236 -12.48 -1.27 -10.09
C ASP A 236 -11.92 0.14 -10.37
N ILE A 237 -11.32 0.74 -9.36
CA ILE A 237 -10.88 2.15 -9.35
C ILE A 237 -9.38 2.21 -9.10
N LEU A 238 -8.64 2.70 -10.08
CA LEU A 238 -7.25 3.09 -9.93
C LEU A 238 -7.21 4.52 -9.39
N ILE A 239 -6.43 4.73 -8.32
CA ILE A 239 -6.31 6.03 -7.68
C ILE A 239 -4.84 6.38 -7.42
N TYR A 240 -4.48 7.63 -7.62
CA TYR A 240 -3.16 8.18 -7.35
C TYR A 240 -3.23 9.43 -6.46
N GLU A 241 -3.37 10.61 -7.07
CA GLU A 241 -3.30 11.89 -6.33
C GLU A 241 -4.66 12.34 -5.77
N GLN A 242 -5.75 11.84 -6.33
CA GLN A 242 -7.09 12.22 -5.90
C GLN A 242 -7.36 11.71 -4.49
N ILE A 243 -8.20 12.43 -3.76
CA ILE A 243 -8.78 12.02 -2.49
C ILE A 243 -10.28 11.86 -2.73
N ILE A 244 -10.78 10.64 -2.66
CA ILE A 244 -12.20 10.33 -2.89
C ILE A 244 -12.88 9.94 -1.58
N ARG A 245 -14.13 10.37 -1.40
CA ARG A 245 -14.95 9.99 -0.24
C ARG A 245 -15.75 8.72 -0.56
N ILE A 246 -15.71 7.74 0.34
CA ILE A 246 -16.52 6.51 0.26
C ILE A 246 -17.62 6.45 1.31
N LYS A 247 -17.51 7.28 2.37
CA LYS A 247 -18.55 7.44 3.41
C LYS A 247 -18.56 8.82 4.04
#